data_592e0c013794301f1c32e57a1e721a0e
#
_entry.id   592e0c013794301f1c32e57a1e721a0e
#
_cell.length_a   1.000
_cell.length_b   1.000
_cell.length_c   1.000
_cell.angle_alpha   90.00
_cell.angle_beta   90.00
_cell.angle_gamma   90.00
#
_symmetry.space_group_name_H-M   'P 1'
#
loop_
_entity.id
_entity.type
_entity.pdbx_description
1 polymer ?
#
loop_
_entity_poly.entity_id
_entity_poly.type
_entity_poly.pdbx_seq_one_letter_code
_entity_poly.pdbx_strand_id
1 'polypeptide(L)'
;GPQLPLFLFGHSMGSFAGQAAIIDHSSTWSGVILSGSTALDLFAAAMANAPADAPAGLAAFNAGFEHRTGYEWLSRDAAEVDAYVADPWCGWDVPPDVIPSLFAPAPRLADPAQLACIRSDLPILIASGDADPLAAGGVLLEQLGQRYRDAGVADVAVKLYPAARHEILNETNRDEVTGDVVGWLRERF
;
A
#
# COMPACT_ATOMS: atom_id res chain seq x y z
N GLY A 1 8.34 0.04 33.22
CA GLY A 1 8.91 -1.10 32.46
C GLY A 1 9.54 -0.62 31.18
N PRO A 2 10.33 -1.43 30.44
CA PRO A 2 10.85 -1.04 29.14
C PRO A 2 9.69 -0.68 28.21
N GLN A 3 9.80 0.42 27.50
CA GLN A 3 8.82 0.76 26.48
C GLN A 3 8.98 -0.24 25.33
N LEU A 4 7.91 -0.95 25.00
CA LEU A 4 7.91 -1.86 23.87
C LEU A 4 7.97 -1.04 22.57
N PRO A 5 8.72 -1.51 21.55
CA PRO A 5 8.71 -0.86 20.24
C PRO A 5 7.31 -0.91 19.63
N LEU A 6 6.89 0.19 19.01
CA LEU A 6 5.61 0.30 18.35
C LEU A 6 5.83 0.41 16.84
N PHE A 7 5.27 -0.52 16.08
CA PHE A 7 5.33 -0.52 14.62
C PHE A 7 3.95 -0.18 14.03
N LEU A 8 3.97 0.57 12.93
CA LEU A 8 2.79 0.85 12.14
C LEU A 8 2.77 -0.09 10.94
N PHE A 9 1.68 -0.83 10.77
CA PHE A 9 1.39 -1.58 9.54
C PHE A 9 0.14 -1.00 8.88
N GLY A 10 0.30 -0.40 7.71
CA GLY A 10 -0.78 0.14 6.90
C GLY A 10 -0.95 -0.66 5.61
N HIS A 11 -2.16 -1.17 5.34
CA HIS A 11 -2.47 -1.87 4.11
C HIS A 11 -3.47 -1.08 3.26
N SER A 12 -3.24 -1.03 1.93
CA SER A 12 -4.15 -0.38 0.97
C SER A 12 -4.45 1.08 1.37
N MET A 13 -5.70 1.46 1.52
CA MET A 13 -6.12 2.78 2.03
C MET A 13 -5.49 3.08 3.40
N GLY A 14 -5.31 2.07 4.26
CA GLY A 14 -4.59 2.21 5.52
C GLY A 14 -3.11 2.58 5.35
N SER A 15 -2.50 2.24 4.21
CA SER A 15 -1.14 2.68 3.89
C SER A 15 -1.08 4.18 3.56
N PHE A 16 -2.12 4.75 2.94
CA PHE A 16 -2.21 6.20 2.69
C PHE A 16 -2.36 6.98 3.99
N ALA A 17 -3.19 6.47 4.92
CA ALA A 17 -3.27 6.99 6.27
C ALA A 17 -1.92 6.86 7.01
N GLY A 18 -1.23 5.74 6.82
CA GLY A 18 0.12 5.51 7.35
C GLY A 18 1.14 6.53 6.83
N GLN A 19 1.13 6.81 5.52
CA GLN A 19 1.97 7.86 4.92
C GLN A 19 1.72 9.22 5.56
N ALA A 20 0.46 9.60 5.82
CA ALA A 20 0.12 10.85 6.50
C ALA A 20 0.57 10.82 7.96
N ALA A 21 0.35 9.72 8.67
CA ALA A 21 0.69 9.58 10.08
C ALA A 21 2.20 9.70 10.34
N ILE A 22 3.05 9.22 9.44
CA ILE A 22 4.51 9.35 9.61
C ILE A 22 5.03 10.77 9.37
N ILE A 23 4.35 11.57 8.57
CA ILE A 23 4.66 13.00 8.44
C ILE A 23 4.41 13.72 9.75
N ASP A 24 3.28 13.45 10.41
CA ASP A 24 2.86 14.15 11.61
C ASP A 24 3.48 13.59 12.90
N HIS A 25 3.74 12.28 12.92
CA HIS A 25 4.02 11.53 14.15
C HIS A 25 5.15 10.50 13.99
N SER A 26 6.17 10.79 13.16
CA SER A 26 7.27 9.86 12.89
C SER A 26 8.02 9.40 14.15
N SER A 27 8.07 10.23 15.19
CA SER A 27 8.73 9.88 16.47
C SER A 27 7.97 8.82 17.30
N THR A 28 6.70 8.55 16.98
CA THR A 28 5.88 7.56 17.69
C THR A 28 6.28 6.12 17.33
N TRP A 29 6.78 5.90 16.10
CA TRP A 29 6.94 4.58 15.52
C TRP A 29 8.40 4.13 15.58
N SER A 30 8.62 2.87 15.92
CA SER A 30 9.94 2.21 15.81
C SER A 30 10.24 1.78 14.37
N GLY A 31 9.21 1.62 13.55
CA GLY A 31 9.29 1.34 12.13
C GLY A 31 7.91 1.30 11.50
N VAL A 32 7.85 1.34 10.17
CA VAL A 32 6.61 1.44 9.40
C VAL A 32 6.63 0.46 8.24
N ILE A 33 5.52 -0.23 8.03
CA ILE A 33 5.29 -1.12 6.90
C ILE A 33 4.08 -0.59 6.12
N LEU A 34 4.29 -0.31 4.84
CA LEU A 34 3.27 0.14 3.90
C LEU A 34 3.04 -0.98 2.89
N SER A 35 1.93 -1.71 3.05
CA SER A 35 1.55 -2.86 2.21
C SER A 35 0.48 -2.47 1.19
N GLY A 36 0.59 -2.95 -0.05
CA GLY A 36 -0.37 -2.61 -1.11
C GLY A 36 -0.52 -1.09 -1.29
N SER A 37 0.60 -0.38 -1.23
CA SER A 37 0.67 1.07 -1.22
C SER A 37 0.93 1.65 -2.62
N THR A 38 0.99 2.98 -2.72
CA THR A 38 1.29 3.67 -3.97
C THR A 38 1.80 5.09 -3.73
N ALA A 39 2.41 5.71 -4.74
CA ALA A 39 2.58 7.15 -4.83
C ALA A 39 1.22 7.77 -5.20
N LEU A 40 0.46 8.18 -4.18
CA LEU A 40 -0.98 8.46 -4.28
C LEU A 40 -1.35 9.55 -5.30
N ASP A 41 -0.52 10.57 -5.45
CA ASP A 41 -0.70 11.65 -6.42
C ASP A 41 -0.55 11.17 -7.86
N LEU A 42 0.45 10.32 -8.13
CA LEU A 42 0.68 9.74 -9.44
C LEU A 42 -0.43 8.75 -9.79
N PHE A 43 -0.85 7.95 -8.81
CA PHE A 43 -1.97 7.03 -8.96
C PHE A 43 -3.28 7.78 -9.23
N ALA A 44 -3.58 8.85 -8.47
CA ALA A 44 -4.74 9.70 -8.70
C ALA A 44 -4.73 10.34 -10.10
N ALA A 45 -3.57 10.80 -10.56
CA ALA A 45 -3.41 11.35 -11.89
C ALA A 45 -3.66 10.30 -12.99
N ALA A 46 -3.18 9.06 -12.79
CA ALA A 46 -3.45 7.97 -13.72
C ALA A 46 -4.96 7.64 -13.79
N MET A 47 -5.62 7.57 -12.64
CA MET A 47 -7.07 7.36 -12.57
C MET A 47 -7.87 8.48 -13.25
N ALA A 48 -7.47 9.74 -13.07
CA ALA A 48 -8.12 10.88 -13.70
C ALA A 48 -7.96 10.92 -15.24
N ASN A 49 -6.92 10.27 -15.76
CA ASN A 49 -6.66 10.14 -17.19
C ASN A 49 -7.17 8.83 -17.80
N ALA A 50 -7.86 7.99 -17.02
CA ALA A 50 -8.45 6.77 -17.52
C ALA A 50 -9.54 7.08 -18.59
N PRO A 51 -9.74 6.21 -19.59
CA PRO A 51 -10.80 6.36 -20.57
C PRO A 51 -12.17 6.49 -19.89
N ALA A 52 -13.07 7.28 -20.48
CA ALA A 52 -14.39 7.56 -19.91
C ALA A 52 -15.29 6.30 -19.79
N ASP A 53 -14.99 5.26 -20.57
CA ASP A 53 -15.66 3.96 -20.57
C ASP A 53 -14.93 2.91 -19.70
N ALA A 54 -13.85 3.29 -19.01
CA ALA A 54 -13.16 2.39 -18.10
C ALA A 54 -14.07 2.03 -16.91
N PRO A 55 -13.95 0.80 -16.38
CA PRO A 55 -14.64 0.43 -15.14
C PRO A 55 -14.31 1.40 -14.00
N ALA A 56 -15.29 1.69 -13.15
CA ALA A 56 -15.13 2.57 -12.00
C ALA A 56 -15.14 1.76 -10.69
N GLY A 57 -14.70 2.41 -9.59
CA GLY A 57 -14.67 1.77 -8.27
C GLY A 57 -13.69 0.61 -8.20
N LEU A 58 -13.97 -0.37 -7.35
CA LEU A 58 -13.14 -1.57 -7.19
C LEU A 58 -13.05 -2.43 -8.46
N ALA A 59 -14.06 -2.38 -9.32
CA ALA A 59 -14.07 -3.11 -10.59
C ALA A 59 -12.94 -2.66 -11.54
N ALA A 60 -12.48 -1.40 -11.43
CA ALA A 60 -11.36 -0.91 -12.21
C ALA A 60 -10.07 -1.69 -11.96
N PHE A 61 -9.84 -2.12 -10.72
CA PHE A 61 -8.65 -2.87 -10.34
C PHE A 61 -8.64 -4.29 -10.92
N ASN A 62 -9.81 -4.84 -11.22
CA ASN A 62 -9.91 -6.19 -11.81
C ASN A 62 -9.78 -6.23 -13.35
N ALA A 63 -9.68 -5.09 -14.03
CA ALA A 63 -9.74 -5.02 -15.50
C ALA A 63 -8.64 -5.85 -16.21
N GLY A 64 -7.50 -6.07 -15.56
CA GLY A 64 -6.36 -6.85 -16.10
C GLY A 64 -6.34 -8.32 -15.70
N PHE A 65 -7.35 -8.81 -14.98
CA PHE A 65 -7.40 -10.15 -14.41
C PHE A 65 -8.56 -10.98 -14.97
N GLU A 66 -8.62 -12.26 -14.56
CA GLU A 66 -9.77 -13.10 -14.83
C GLU A 66 -11.03 -12.49 -14.21
N HIS A 67 -12.19 -12.75 -14.84
CA HIS A 67 -13.47 -12.22 -14.37
C HIS A 67 -14.34 -13.31 -13.76
N ARG A 68 -13.80 -14.09 -12.81
CA ARG A 68 -14.54 -15.12 -12.10
C ARG A 68 -15.47 -14.53 -11.03
N THR A 69 -14.93 -13.58 -10.24
CA THR A 69 -15.65 -12.92 -9.14
C THR A 69 -15.66 -11.40 -9.25
N GLY A 70 -14.68 -10.83 -9.96
CA GLY A 70 -14.43 -9.38 -10.01
C GLY A 70 -13.45 -8.89 -8.95
N TYR A 71 -12.92 -9.79 -8.12
CA TYR A 71 -11.98 -9.48 -7.04
C TYR A 71 -10.64 -10.22 -7.17
N GLU A 72 -10.34 -10.76 -8.35
CA GLU A 72 -9.11 -11.50 -8.60
C GLU A 72 -7.87 -10.63 -8.42
N TRP A 73 -7.98 -9.30 -8.54
CA TRP A 73 -6.89 -8.37 -8.27
C TRP A 73 -6.36 -8.41 -6.83
N LEU A 74 -7.11 -9.00 -5.89
CA LEU A 74 -6.71 -9.10 -4.49
C LEU A 74 -5.63 -10.16 -4.27
N SER A 75 -5.82 -11.36 -4.82
CA SER A 75 -4.91 -12.49 -4.61
C SER A 75 -4.98 -13.50 -5.74
N ARG A 76 -3.87 -14.25 -5.94
CA ARG A 76 -3.84 -15.46 -6.78
C ARG A 76 -4.49 -16.67 -6.10
N ASP A 77 -4.61 -16.65 -4.79
CA ASP A 77 -5.28 -17.71 -4.04
C ASP A 77 -6.80 -17.59 -4.20
N ALA A 78 -7.37 -18.48 -5.02
CA ALA A 78 -8.81 -18.46 -5.29
C ALA A 78 -9.67 -18.67 -4.02
N ALA A 79 -9.14 -19.40 -3.02
CA ALA A 79 -9.87 -19.63 -1.77
C ALA A 79 -9.95 -18.34 -0.94
N GLU A 80 -8.89 -17.52 -0.93
CA GLU A 80 -8.90 -16.21 -0.26
C GLU A 80 -9.86 -15.23 -0.95
N VAL A 81 -9.87 -15.21 -2.30
CA VAL A 81 -10.82 -14.40 -3.07
C VAL A 81 -12.26 -14.85 -2.79
N ASP A 82 -12.53 -16.17 -2.73
CA ASP A 82 -13.86 -16.69 -2.42
C ASP A 82 -14.28 -16.33 -0.98
N ALA A 83 -13.36 -16.39 -0.04
CA ALA A 83 -13.60 -15.97 1.34
C ALA A 83 -13.94 -14.47 1.42
N TYR A 84 -13.22 -13.62 0.68
CA TYR A 84 -13.52 -12.19 0.58
C TYR A 84 -14.93 -11.93 0.02
N VAL A 85 -15.32 -12.63 -1.05
CA VAL A 85 -16.65 -12.49 -1.67
C VAL A 85 -17.77 -12.98 -0.75
N ALA A 86 -17.49 -14.01 0.05
CA ALA A 86 -18.47 -14.58 0.99
C ALA A 86 -18.63 -13.75 2.28
N ASP A 87 -17.68 -12.89 2.61
CA ASP A 87 -17.70 -12.08 3.82
C ASP A 87 -18.65 -10.86 3.63
N PRO A 88 -19.73 -10.72 4.44
CA PRO A 88 -20.65 -9.59 4.33
C PRO A 88 -20.02 -8.24 4.68
N TRP A 89 -18.83 -8.21 5.26
CA TRP A 89 -18.08 -6.99 5.58
C TRP A 89 -17.09 -6.59 4.49
N CYS A 90 -17.00 -7.34 3.40
CA CYS A 90 -16.12 -7.11 2.27
C CYS A 90 -16.89 -6.79 0.98
N GLY A 91 -16.21 -6.28 -0.03
CA GLY A 91 -16.71 -6.17 -1.40
C GLY A 91 -17.72 -5.06 -1.68
N TRP A 92 -17.99 -4.17 -0.75
CA TRP A 92 -18.85 -3.00 -1.00
C TRP A 92 -18.04 -1.81 -1.46
N ASP A 93 -18.57 -1.11 -2.48
CA ASP A 93 -17.93 0.05 -3.07
C ASP A 93 -17.92 1.25 -2.13
N VAL A 94 -16.88 2.06 -2.25
CA VAL A 94 -16.82 3.37 -1.60
C VAL A 94 -17.84 4.30 -2.27
N PRO A 95 -18.73 4.96 -1.49
CA PRO A 95 -19.67 5.92 -2.05
C PRO A 95 -18.96 7.00 -2.89
N PRO A 96 -19.51 7.39 -4.07
CA PRO A 96 -18.84 8.32 -4.99
C PRO A 96 -18.48 9.67 -4.39
N ASP A 97 -19.24 10.15 -3.41
CA ASP A 97 -19.00 11.38 -2.67
C ASP A 97 -17.85 11.27 -1.66
N VAL A 98 -17.46 10.06 -1.27
CA VAL A 98 -16.33 9.78 -0.37
C VAL A 98 -15.02 9.64 -1.14
N ILE A 99 -15.05 9.18 -2.41
CA ILE A 99 -13.85 8.96 -3.23
C ILE A 99 -12.89 10.15 -3.23
N PRO A 100 -13.33 11.42 -3.41
CA PRO A 100 -12.42 12.56 -3.37
C PRO A 100 -11.65 12.67 -2.06
N SER A 101 -12.22 12.26 -0.93
CA SER A 101 -11.57 12.31 0.37
C SER A 101 -10.41 11.32 0.50
N LEU A 102 -10.44 10.20 -0.23
CA LEU A 102 -9.35 9.21 -0.27
C LEU A 102 -8.09 9.80 -0.92
N PHE A 103 -8.28 10.68 -1.90
CA PHE A 103 -7.19 11.32 -2.64
C PHE A 103 -6.83 12.72 -2.10
N ALA A 104 -7.62 13.27 -1.18
CA ALA A 104 -7.36 14.58 -0.59
C ALA A 104 -5.94 14.73 0.01
N PRO A 105 -5.34 13.71 0.65
CA PRO A 105 -3.98 13.82 1.16
C PRO A 105 -2.89 13.76 0.08
N ALA A 106 -3.19 13.37 -1.17
CA ALA A 106 -2.20 13.13 -2.22
C ALA A 106 -1.20 14.27 -2.45
N PRO A 107 -1.62 15.56 -2.54
CA PRO A 107 -0.67 16.66 -2.71
C PRO A 107 0.31 16.78 -1.54
N ARG A 108 -0.17 16.55 -0.32
CA ARG A 108 0.66 16.60 0.89
C ARG A 108 1.65 15.46 0.94
N LEU A 109 1.23 14.24 0.55
CA LEU A 109 2.08 13.04 0.53
C LEU A 109 3.17 13.10 -0.55
N ALA A 110 3.06 14.01 -1.52
CA ALA A 110 4.04 14.24 -2.56
C ALA A 110 4.92 15.48 -2.31
N ASP A 111 4.60 16.30 -1.30
CA ASP A 111 5.32 17.54 -1.02
C ASP A 111 6.66 17.27 -0.31
N PRO A 112 7.82 17.58 -0.93
CA PRO A 112 9.13 17.39 -0.31
C PRO A 112 9.28 18.09 1.04
N ALA A 113 8.65 19.26 1.23
CA ALA A 113 8.72 19.99 2.50
C ALA A 113 7.97 19.26 3.62
N GLN A 114 6.87 18.58 3.30
CA GLN A 114 6.14 17.74 4.24
C GLN A 114 6.90 16.45 4.54
N LEU A 115 7.43 15.79 3.51
CA LEU A 115 8.22 14.57 3.69
C LEU A 115 9.48 14.79 4.52
N ALA A 116 10.10 15.97 4.43
CA ALA A 116 11.25 16.35 5.26
C ALA A 116 10.93 16.44 6.78
N CYS A 117 9.65 16.42 7.17
CA CYS A 117 9.26 16.33 8.58
C CYS A 117 9.42 14.91 9.15
N ILE A 118 9.58 13.89 8.30
CA ILE A 118 9.80 12.52 8.74
C ILE A 118 11.22 12.42 9.32
N ARG A 119 11.35 11.82 10.52
CA ARG A 119 12.68 11.63 11.10
C ARG A 119 13.56 10.74 10.21
N SER A 120 14.82 11.10 10.04
CA SER A 120 15.71 10.47 9.07
C SER A 120 16.08 9.02 9.41
N ASP A 121 15.95 8.61 10.66
CA ASP A 121 16.26 7.27 11.17
C ASP A 121 15.01 6.37 11.32
N LEU A 122 13.83 6.76 10.79
CA LEU A 122 12.64 5.91 10.77
C LEU A 122 12.79 4.81 9.72
N PRO A 123 12.83 3.52 10.10
CA PRO A 123 12.83 2.45 9.13
C PRO A 123 11.47 2.35 8.42
N ILE A 124 11.47 2.26 7.10
CA ILE A 124 10.27 2.13 6.27
C ILE A 124 10.42 0.93 5.33
N LEU A 125 9.48 -0.01 5.40
CA LEU A 125 9.30 -1.07 4.42
C LEU A 125 8.07 -0.78 3.58
N ILE A 126 8.23 -0.72 2.25
CA ILE A 126 7.14 -0.64 1.29
C ILE A 126 7.07 -1.99 0.58
N ALA A 127 5.95 -2.70 0.67
CA ALA A 127 5.82 -4.05 0.14
C ALA A 127 4.52 -4.24 -0.64
N SER A 128 4.59 -4.85 -1.83
CA SER A 128 3.41 -5.23 -2.61
C SER A 128 3.74 -6.32 -3.60
N GLY A 129 2.71 -6.87 -4.26
CA GLY A 129 2.89 -7.66 -5.45
C GLY A 129 3.25 -6.79 -6.66
N ASP A 130 4.05 -7.30 -7.59
CA ASP A 130 4.33 -6.58 -8.85
C ASP A 130 3.12 -6.59 -9.81
N ALA A 131 2.16 -7.52 -9.59
CA ALA A 131 0.89 -7.55 -10.29
C ALA A 131 -0.23 -6.78 -9.57
N ASP A 132 0.04 -6.10 -8.45
CA ASP A 132 -0.90 -5.21 -7.79
C ASP A 132 -1.21 -3.99 -8.70
N PRO A 133 -2.49 -3.72 -9.04
CA PRO A 133 -2.85 -2.55 -9.85
C PRO A 133 -2.38 -1.21 -9.26
N LEU A 134 -2.28 -1.11 -7.93
CA LEU A 134 -1.80 0.09 -7.25
C LEU A 134 -0.29 0.27 -7.40
N ALA A 135 0.46 -0.80 -7.63
CA ALA A 135 1.91 -0.77 -7.77
C ALA A 135 2.35 -0.32 -9.17
N ALA A 136 1.50 -0.45 -10.20
CA ALA A 136 1.85 -0.22 -11.60
C ALA A 136 3.17 -0.96 -12.00
N GLY A 137 3.21 -2.28 -11.76
CA GLY A 137 4.42 -3.08 -12.00
C GLY A 137 5.59 -2.74 -11.06
N GLY A 138 5.32 -2.10 -9.93
CA GLY A 138 6.32 -1.67 -8.94
C GLY A 138 6.80 -0.22 -9.11
N VAL A 139 6.52 0.42 -10.26
CA VAL A 139 7.01 1.78 -10.56
C VAL A 139 6.57 2.79 -9.50
N LEU A 140 5.30 2.74 -9.07
CA LEU A 140 4.77 3.69 -8.09
C LEU A 140 5.32 3.44 -6.67
N LEU A 141 5.69 2.21 -6.34
CA LEU A 141 6.34 1.89 -5.07
C LEU A 141 7.78 2.42 -5.04
N GLU A 142 8.53 2.23 -6.13
CA GLU A 142 9.89 2.77 -6.23
C GLU A 142 9.89 4.31 -6.18
N GLN A 143 8.92 4.96 -6.83
CA GLN A 143 8.76 6.41 -6.73
C GLN A 143 8.48 6.85 -5.30
N LEU A 144 7.60 6.15 -4.58
CA LEU A 144 7.32 6.43 -3.17
C LEU A 144 8.57 6.24 -2.31
N GLY A 145 9.29 5.12 -2.49
CA GLY A 145 10.53 4.85 -1.77
C GLY A 145 11.62 5.89 -2.05
N GLN A 146 11.74 6.32 -3.31
CA GLN A 146 12.70 7.34 -3.69
C GLN A 146 12.40 8.70 -3.03
N ARG A 147 11.13 9.10 -2.96
CA ARG A 147 10.73 10.33 -2.26
C ARG A 147 11.14 10.34 -0.79
N TYR A 148 10.98 9.22 -0.08
CA TYR A 148 11.42 9.12 1.31
C TYR A 148 12.95 9.22 1.44
N ARG A 149 13.70 8.58 0.53
CA ARG A 149 15.16 8.69 0.49
C ARG A 149 15.62 10.13 0.20
N ASP A 150 14.97 10.80 -0.76
CA ASP A 150 15.24 12.19 -1.12
C ASP A 150 14.91 13.15 0.03
N ALA A 151 13.92 12.81 0.87
CA ALA A 151 13.59 13.52 2.09
C ALA A 151 14.56 13.26 3.25
N GLY A 152 15.56 12.40 3.05
CA GLY A 152 16.60 12.11 4.03
C GLY A 152 16.36 10.90 4.92
N VAL A 153 15.33 10.09 4.66
CA VAL A 153 15.09 8.83 5.41
C VAL A 153 16.15 7.79 4.98
N ALA A 154 16.94 7.32 5.95
CA ALA A 154 18.12 6.49 5.67
C ALA A 154 17.81 5.01 5.39
N ASP A 155 16.79 4.45 6.08
CA ASP A 155 16.40 3.03 5.98
C ASP A 155 15.04 2.90 5.27
N VAL A 156 15.06 2.88 3.93
CA VAL A 156 13.88 2.69 3.10
C VAL A 156 14.07 1.47 2.20
N ALA A 157 13.32 0.43 2.46
CA ALA A 157 13.29 -0.79 1.64
C ALA A 157 12.01 -0.84 0.80
N VAL A 158 12.15 -1.23 -0.48
CA VAL A 158 11.03 -1.57 -1.36
C VAL A 158 11.14 -3.05 -1.69
N LYS A 159 10.08 -3.80 -1.42
CA LYS A 159 10.00 -5.25 -1.67
C LYS A 159 8.84 -5.54 -2.59
N LEU A 160 9.12 -6.09 -3.77
CA LEU A 160 8.13 -6.59 -4.72
C LEU A 160 8.13 -8.11 -4.71
N TYR A 161 6.93 -8.70 -4.65
CA TYR A 161 6.74 -10.14 -4.74
C TYR A 161 6.29 -10.51 -6.15
N PRO A 162 7.06 -11.35 -6.87
CA PRO A 162 6.77 -11.67 -8.27
C PRO A 162 5.39 -12.31 -8.47
N ALA A 163 4.64 -11.78 -9.42
CA ALA A 163 3.27 -12.14 -9.77
C ALA A 163 2.25 -12.06 -8.64
N ALA A 164 2.64 -11.68 -7.41
CA ALA A 164 1.70 -11.45 -6.32
C ALA A 164 0.84 -10.23 -6.61
N ARG A 165 -0.37 -10.24 -6.09
CA ARG A 165 -1.38 -9.19 -6.25
C ARG A 165 -1.43 -8.29 -5.02
N HIS A 166 -2.57 -7.70 -4.74
CA HIS A 166 -2.71 -6.63 -3.75
C HIS A 166 -2.53 -7.08 -2.30
N GLU A 167 -3.19 -8.16 -1.91
CA GLU A 167 -3.21 -8.67 -0.53
C GLU A 167 -2.07 -9.67 -0.28
N ILE A 168 -0.84 -9.19 -0.20
CA ILE A 168 0.36 -10.03 -0.13
C ILE A 168 0.36 -11.03 1.04
N LEU A 169 -0.33 -10.74 2.15
CA LEU A 169 -0.47 -11.65 3.29
C LEU A 169 -1.53 -12.74 3.08
N ASN A 170 -2.35 -12.62 2.04
CA ASN A 170 -3.35 -13.59 1.60
C ASN A 170 -2.99 -14.24 0.27
N GLU A 171 -1.73 -14.08 -0.18
CA GLU A 171 -1.24 -14.62 -1.42
C GLU A 171 -0.83 -16.10 -1.31
N THR A 172 -0.62 -16.77 -2.45
CA THR A 172 -0.15 -18.16 -2.51
C THR A 172 1.22 -18.35 -1.86
N ASN A 173 2.04 -17.29 -1.81
CA ASN A 173 3.34 -17.26 -1.15
C ASN A 173 3.32 -16.49 0.20
N ARG A 174 2.17 -16.46 0.89
CA ARG A 174 2.00 -15.73 2.16
C ARG A 174 3.00 -16.09 3.25
N ASP A 175 3.50 -17.32 3.26
CA ASP A 175 4.49 -17.76 4.25
C ASP A 175 5.85 -17.07 4.04
N GLU A 176 6.28 -16.89 2.77
CA GLU A 176 7.43 -16.08 2.41
C GLU A 176 7.25 -14.63 2.86
N VAL A 177 6.11 -14.03 2.47
CA VAL A 177 5.78 -12.64 2.82
C VAL A 177 5.78 -12.43 4.33
N THR A 178 5.13 -13.33 5.07
CA THR A 178 5.08 -13.29 6.54
C THR A 178 6.48 -13.42 7.14
N GLY A 179 7.29 -14.34 6.60
CA GLY A 179 8.68 -14.53 7.01
C GLY A 179 9.52 -13.27 6.82
N ASP A 180 9.40 -12.61 5.66
CA ASP A 180 10.10 -11.37 5.34
C ASP A 180 9.67 -10.22 6.27
N VAL A 181 8.36 -10.04 6.49
CA VAL A 181 7.81 -9.01 7.39
C VAL A 181 8.29 -9.22 8.83
N VAL A 182 8.18 -10.45 9.33
CA VAL A 182 8.64 -10.79 10.70
C VAL A 182 10.15 -10.65 10.81
N GLY A 183 10.91 -11.05 9.78
CA GLY A 183 12.37 -10.87 9.72
C GLY A 183 12.74 -9.40 9.81
N TRP A 184 12.12 -8.56 8.98
CA TRP A 184 12.34 -7.12 8.95
C TRP A 184 12.05 -6.45 10.30
N LEU A 185 10.96 -6.86 10.96
CA LEU A 185 10.63 -6.39 12.31
C LEU A 185 11.71 -6.79 13.33
N ARG A 186 12.14 -8.06 13.34
CA ARG A 186 13.13 -8.59 14.31
C ARG A 186 14.51 -7.95 14.21
N GLU A 187 14.90 -7.49 13.02
CA GLU A 187 16.16 -6.78 12.83
C GLU A 187 16.17 -5.37 13.46
N ARG A 188 15.01 -4.88 13.92
CA ARG A 188 14.79 -3.50 14.39
C ARG A 188 14.26 -3.40 15.83
N PHE A 189 14.33 -4.53 16.58
CA PHE A 189 14.01 -4.55 18.00
C PHE A 189 15.25 -4.26 18.85
#